data_0436c338c6cf1a38ac03dbbeb70ecf9c
#
_entry.id   0436c338c6cf1a38ac03dbbeb70ecf9c
#
_cell.length_a   1.000
_cell.length_b   1.000
_cell.length_c   1.000
_cell.angle_alpha   90.00
_cell.angle_beta   90.00
_cell.angle_gamma   90.00
#
_symmetry.space_group_name_H-M   'P 1'
#
loop_
_entity.id
_entity.type
_entity.pdbx_description
1 polymer ?
#
loop_
_entity_poly.entity_id
_entity_poly.type
_entity_poly.pdbx_seq_one_letter_code
_entity_poly.pdbx_strand_id
1 'polypeptide(L)'
;FIVDRVEDNSPKEFPDEKKRNLARQIQKQMVNLFAERNLVELYVGFLAEMEKKYPGISEYRNEYGKICYEDILPILYLQVYFYGCHSYNNIKHLVIDEMQDYNIFQYAVIDRVFGCRKTILGDRYQVLFYDPEETVVDVLTKIFAKRNGQGGYELKELFASYRSTAEITEFCNGILGGEGVGGNTVERHGRVPEEIQCESLDEAVEF
;
A
#
# COMPACT_ATOMS: atom_id res chain seq x y z
N PHE A 1 2.25 2.33 -15.35
CA PHE A 1 3.47 1.54 -15.63
C PHE A 1 3.81 1.47 -17.12
N ILE A 2 2.91 1.06 -18.03
CA ILE A 2 3.18 1.07 -19.49
C ILE A 2 3.15 2.49 -20.03
N VAL A 3 2.18 3.29 -19.62
CA VAL A 3 2.05 4.71 -20.00
C VAL A 3 3.29 5.46 -19.50
N ASP A 4 3.66 5.29 -18.24
CA ASP A 4 4.84 5.94 -17.64
C ASP A 4 6.12 5.52 -18.37
N ARG A 5 6.29 4.23 -18.71
CA ARG A 5 7.47 3.76 -19.48
C ARG A 5 7.49 4.25 -20.93
N VAL A 6 6.33 4.43 -21.55
CA VAL A 6 6.26 5.02 -22.90
C VAL A 6 6.60 6.51 -22.84
N GLU A 7 6.15 7.22 -21.80
CA GLU A 7 6.52 8.62 -21.57
C GLU A 7 8.00 8.78 -21.27
N ASP A 8 8.57 7.94 -20.39
CA ASP A 8 9.99 7.99 -20.00
C ASP A 8 10.96 7.61 -21.12
N ASN A 9 10.60 6.69 -22.00
CA ASN A 9 11.46 6.19 -23.09
C ASN A 9 11.17 6.79 -24.47
N SER A 10 10.18 7.68 -24.58
CA SER A 10 9.91 8.34 -25.86
C SER A 10 10.94 9.44 -26.15
N PRO A 11 11.34 9.62 -27.41
CA PRO A 11 12.22 10.72 -27.80
C PRO A 11 11.71 12.06 -27.30
N LYS A 12 12.60 12.93 -26.78
CA LYS A 12 12.25 14.25 -26.24
C LYS A 12 11.50 15.15 -27.22
N GLU A 13 11.60 14.85 -28.50
CA GLU A 13 10.94 15.59 -29.61
C GLU A 13 9.49 15.19 -29.85
N PHE A 14 8.99 14.16 -29.15
CA PHE A 14 7.60 13.73 -29.33
C PHE A 14 6.64 14.63 -28.53
N PRO A 15 5.65 15.28 -29.16
CA PRO A 15 4.64 16.05 -28.45
C PRO A 15 3.90 15.18 -27.42
N ASP A 16 3.60 15.73 -26.26
CA ASP A 16 2.95 15.01 -25.15
C ASP A 16 1.61 14.38 -25.56
N GLU A 17 0.89 15.01 -26.46
CA GLU A 17 -0.34 14.47 -27.01
C GLU A 17 -0.12 13.20 -27.83
N LYS A 18 0.96 13.14 -28.62
CA LYS A 18 1.33 11.92 -29.37
C LYS A 18 1.77 10.79 -28.44
N LYS A 19 2.50 11.11 -27.36
CA LYS A 19 2.90 10.12 -26.35
C LYS A 19 1.69 9.51 -25.68
N ARG A 20 0.71 10.34 -25.28
CA ARG A 20 -0.55 9.88 -24.66
C ARG A 20 -1.38 9.03 -25.62
N ASN A 21 -1.45 9.41 -26.88
CA ASN A 21 -2.18 8.64 -27.89
C ASN A 21 -1.51 7.30 -28.18
N LEU A 22 -0.19 7.25 -28.28
CA LEU A 22 0.57 6.01 -28.43
C LEU A 22 0.39 5.10 -27.22
N ALA A 23 0.50 5.63 -26.03
CA ALA A 23 0.27 4.89 -24.78
C ALA A 23 -1.15 4.28 -24.72
N ARG A 24 -2.17 5.06 -25.12
CA ARG A 24 -3.55 4.56 -25.21
C ARG A 24 -3.71 3.46 -26.27
N GLN A 25 -3.06 3.59 -27.43
CA GLN A 25 -3.08 2.56 -28.46
C GLN A 25 -2.41 1.26 -27.98
N ILE A 26 -1.25 1.36 -27.35
CA ILE A 26 -0.55 0.20 -26.78
C ILE A 26 -1.42 -0.46 -25.71
N GLN A 27 -2.00 0.33 -24.82
CA GLN A 27 -2.91 -0.18 -23.79
C GLN A 27 -4.12 -0.90 -24.40
N LYS A 28 -4.72 -0.32 -25.43
CA LYS A 28 -5.85 -0.93 -26.15
C LYS A 28 -5.47 -2.22 -26.87
N GLN A 29 -4.29 -2.27 -27.48
CA GLN A 29 -3.77 -3.49 -28.11
C GLN A 29 -3.49 -4.58 -27.08
N MET A 30 -2.90 -4.21 -25.93
CA MET A 30 -2.68 -5.16 -24.82
C MET A 30 -4.00 -5.66 -24.25
N VAL A 31 -4.99 -4.80 -24.04
CA VAL A 31 -6.33 -5.21 -23.61
C VAL A 31 -6.93 -6.21 -24.60
N ASN A 32 -6.80 -5.97 -25.91
CA ASN A 32 -7.29 -6.90 -26.91
C ASN A 32 -6.54 -8.24 -26.93
N LEU A 33 -5.22 -8.23 -26.69
CA LEU A 33 -4.42 -9.45 -26.55
C LEU A 33 -4.82 -10.30 -25.33
N PHE A 34 -5.33 -9.66 -24.29
CA PHE A 34 -5.75 -10.30 -23.04
C PHE A 34 -7.27 -10.42 -22.91
N ALA A 35 -8.06 -9.81 -23.80
CA ALA A 35 -9.52 -9.79 -23.73
C ALA A 35 -10.18 -11.18 -23.78
N GLU A 36 -9.49 -12.16 -24.36
CA GLU A 36 -9.95 -13.55 -24.41
C GLU A 36 -9.47 -14.39 -23.21
N ARG A 37 -8.61 -13.83 -22.34
CA ARG A 37 -8.09 -14.56 -21.18
C ARG A 37 -8.81 -14.16 -19.92
N ASN A 38 -9.24 -15.14 -19.16
CA ASN A 38 -9.73 -14.94 -17.81
C ASN A 38 -8.61 -14.36 -16.95
N LEU A 39 -8.86 -13.24 -16.25
CA LEU A 39 -7.87 -12.58 -15.39
C LEU A 39 -7.32 -13.50 -14.30
N VAL A 40 -8.15 -14.44 -13.85
CA VAL A 40 -7.73 -15.48 -12.90
C VAL A 40 -6.68 -16.39 -13.52
N GLU A 41 -6.89 -16.83 -14.77
CA GLU A 41 -5.90 -17.65 -15.48
C GLU A 41 -4.60 -16.91 -15.74
N LEU A 42 -4.69 -15.62 -16.07
CA LEU A 42 -3.53 -14.74 -16.22
C LEU A 42 -2.75 -14.63 -14.90
N TYR A 43 -3.46 -14.43 -13.80
CA TYR A 43 -2.86 -14.32 -12.48
C TYR A 43 -2.24 -15.64 -12.02
N VAL A 44 -2.93 -16.75 -12.20
CA VAL A 44 -2.39 -18.09 -11.90
C VAL A 44 -1.15 -18.39 -12.73
N GLY A 45 -1.16 -18.03 -14.02
CA GLY A 45 0.03 -18.15 -14.87
C GLY A 45 1.22 -17.32 -14.37
N PHE A 46 0.95 -16.10 -13.91
CA PHE A 46 1.98 -15.26 -13.28
C PHE A 46 2.55 -15.91 -12.02
N LEU A 47 1.70 -16.47 -11.16
CA LEU A 47 2.16 -17.15 -9.95
C LEU A 47 3.02 -18.38 -10.25
N ALA A 48 2.64 -19.14 -11.29
CA ALA A 48 3.46 -20.29 -11.73
C ALA A 48 4.86 -19.87 -12.20
N GLU A 49 5.00 -18.69 -12.82
CA GLU A 49 6.32 -18.13 -13.14
C GLU A 49 7.07 -17.64 -11.89
N MET A 50 6.34 -17.02 -10.94
CA MET A 50 6.93 -16.56 -9.68
C MET A 50 7.40 -17.73 -8.81
N GLU A 51 6.71 -18.88 -8.83
CA GLU A 51 7.13 -20.10 -8.14
C GLU A 51 8.53 -20.57 -8.53
N LYS A 52 8.90 -20.41 -9.80
CA LYS A 52 10.24 -20.75 -10.28
C LYS A 52 11.33 -19.89 -9.62
N LYS A 53 10.98 -18.65 -9.28
CA LYS A 53 11.89 -17.68 -8.67
C LYS A 53 11.86 -17.73 -7.14
N TYR A 54 10.69 -18.00 -6.58
CA TYR A 54 10.42 -18.02 -5.15
C TYR A 54 9.66 -19.30 -4.79
N PRO A 55 10.37 -20.42 -4.59
CA PRO A 55 9.75 -21.71 -4.26
C PRO A 55 8.92 -21.62 -2.97
N GLY A 56 7.74 -22.21 -2.97
CA GLY A 56 6.82 -22.24 -1.83
C GLY A 56 5.61 -21.31 -1.95
N ILE A 57 5.56 -20.42 -2.95
CA ILE A 57 4.37 -19.58 -3.21
C ILE A 57 3.13 -20.44 -3.50
N SER A 58 3.32 -21.59 -4.16
CA SER A 58 2.24 -22.49 -4.55
C SER A 58 1.84 -23.50 -3.46
N GLU A 59 2.68 -23.76 -2.47
CA GLU A 59 2.37 -24.71 -1.40
C GLU A 59 1.11 -24.32 -0.63
N TYR A 60 0.94 -23.05 -0.41
CA TYR A 60 -0.23 -22.47 0.22
C TYR A 60 -1.54 -22.69 -0.56
N ARG A 61 -1.46 -23.02 -1.87
CA ARG A 61 -2.60 -23.08 -2.79
C ARG A 61 -3.05 -24.50 -3.08
N ASN A 62 -2.13 -25.47 -2.96
CA ASN A 62 -2.39 -26.86 -3.34
C ASN A 62 -3.45 -27.53 -2.47
N GLU A 63 -3.70 -27.02 -1.27
CA GLU A 63 -4.71 -27.58 -0.36
C GLU A 63 -6.15 -27.27 -0.77
N TYR A 64 -6.39 -26.19 -1.55
CA TYR A 64 -7.75 -25.72 -1.81
C TYR A 64 -8.11 -25.51 -3.28
N GLY A 65 -7.18 -25.51 -4.21
CA GLY A 65 -7.42 -25.35 -5.67
C GLY A 65 -8.26 -24.11 -6.05
N LYS A 66 -8.45 -23.19 -5.12
CA LYS A 66 -9.32 -22.01 -5.21
C LYS A 66 -8.48 -20.74 -5.09
N ILE A 67 -9.05 -19.63 -5.52
CA ILE A 67 -8.53 -18.30 -5.28
C ILE A 67 -8.58 -18.04 -3.77
N CYS A 68 -7.43 -17.70 -3.18
CA CYS A 68 -7.33 -17.31 -1.79
C CYS A 68 -7.77 -15.85 -1.60
N TYR A 69 -8.01 -15.44 -0.37
CA TYR A 69 -8.38 -14.06 -0.06
C TYR A 69 -7.31 -13.07 -0.51
N GLU A 70 -6.05 -13.43 -0.35
CA GLU A 70 -4.86 -12.65 -0.72
C GLU A 70 -4.76 -12.40 -2.23
N ASP A 71 -5.39 -13.25 -3.05
CA ASP A 71 -5.39 -13.12 -4.52
C ASP A 71 -6.37 -12.09 -5.04
N ILE A 72 -7.39 -11.76 -4.24
CA ILE A 72 -8.48 -10.89 -4.66
C ILE A 72 -7.94 -9.53 -5.07
N LEU A 73 -7.04 -8.94 -4.27
CA LEU A 73 -6.49 -7.63 -4.55
C LEU A 73 -5.59 -7.56 -5.78
N PRO A 74 -4.63 -8.48 -6.00
CA PRO A 74 -3.87 -8.55 -7.24
C PRO A 74 -4.77 -8.72 -8.47
N ILE A 75 -5.78 -9.58 -8.41
CA ILE A 75 -6.73 -9.78 -9.51
C ILE A 75 -7.57 -8.52 -9.75
N LEU A 76 -8.05 -7.86 -8.69
CA LEU A 76 -8.76 -6.59 -8.79
C LEU A 76 -7.86 -5.50 -9.38
N TYR A 77 -6.58 -5.45 -8.99
CA TYR A 77 -5.62 -4.53 -9.58
C TYR A 77 -5.47 -4.76 -11.09
N LEU A 78 -5.34 -6.02 -11.53
CA LEU A 78 -5.31 -6.37 -12.95
C LEU A 78 -6.61 -5.97 -13.66
N GLN A 79 -7.76 -6.20 -13.05
CA GLN A 79 -9.07 -5.79 -13.57
C GLN A 79 -9.10 -4.27 -13.80
N VAL A 80 -8.75 -3.50 -12.80
CA VAL A 80 -8.74 -2.04 -12.87
C VAL A 80 -7.68 -1.53 -13.86
N TYR A 81 -6.55 -2.22 -13.95
CA TYR A 81 -5.47 -1.84 -14.84
C TYR A 81 -5.80 -2.08 -16.31
N PHE A 82 -6.31 -3.27 -16.65
CA PHE A 82 -6.57 -3.67 -18.04
C PHE A 82 -7.91 -3.16 -18.57
N TYR A 83 -8.95 -3.26 -17.77
CA TYR A 83 -10.33 -2.94 -18.20
C TYR A 83 -10.82 -1.59 -17.69
N GLY A 84 -10.08 -0.99 -16.77
CA GLY A 84 -10.51 0.22 -16.09
C GLY A 84 -11.52 -0.07 -14.97
N CYS A 85 -11.98 0.99 -14.36
CA CYS A 85 -13.00 0.95 -13.32
C CYS A 85 -13.97 2.12 -13.47
N HIS A 86 -15.12 1.98 -12.85
CA HIS A 86 -16.01 3.11 -12.67
C HIS A 86 -15.35 4.12 -11.73
N SER A 87 -15.00 5.31 -12.22
CA SER A 87 -14.43 6.35 -11.38
C SER A 87 -15.54 7.13 -10.67
N TYR A 88 -15.39 7.29 -9.36
CA TYR A 88 -16.33 8.04 -8.54
C TYR A 88 -16.06 9.56 -8.63
N ASN A 89 -16.41 10.17 -9.76
CA ASN A 89 -16.14 11.60 -10.03
C ASN A 89 -16.94 12.58 -9.14
N ASN A 90 -17.96 12.09 -8.47
CA ASN A 90 -18.76 12.86 -7.50
C ASN A 90 -18.02 13.04 -6.16
N ILE A 91 -17.04 12.19 -5.85
CA ILE A 91 -16.23 12.32 -4.65
C ILE A 91 -15.15 13.37 -4.90
N LYS A 92 -15.09 14.39 -4.04
CA LYS A 92 -14.14 15.51 -4.16
C LYS A 92 -12.92 15.36 -3.27
N HIS A 93 -13.05 14.60 -2.20
CA HIS A 93 -11.99 14.36 -1.24
C HIS A 93 -12.19 12.97 -0.62
N LEU A 94 -11.12 12.20 -0.55
CA LEU A 94 -11.06 10.90 0.12
C LEU A 94 -10.20 11.02 1.36
N VAL A 95 -10.69 10.55 2.47
CA VAL A 95 -9.91 10.40 3.71
C VAL A 95 -9.68 8.92 3.96
N ILE A 96 -8.43 8.56 4.16
CA ILE A 96 -8.01 7.20 4.51
C ILE A 96 -7.38 7.28 5.88
N ASP A 97 -7.88 6.50 6.80
CA ASP A 97 -7.32 6.36 8.15
C ASP A 97 -6.57 5.04 8.28
N GLU A 98 -5.71 4.91 9.28
CA GLU A 98 -4.89 3.73 9.55
C GLU A 98 -4.07 3.31 8.30
N MET A 99 -3.31 4.24 7.76
CA MET A 99 -2.56 4.03 6.50
C MET A 99 -1.69 2.78 6.51
N GLN A 100 -1.22 2.35 7.67
CA GLN A 100 -0.34 1.20 7.85
C GLN A 100 -1.04 -0.15 7.60
N ASP A 101 -2.38 -0.18 7.63
CA ASP A 101 -3.17 -1.40 7.42
C ASP A 101 -3.42 -1.71 5.95
N TYR A 102 -3.09 -0.76 5.06
CA TYR A 102 -3.28 -0.91 3.63
C TYR A 102 -2.00 -1.37 2.93
N ASN A 103 -2.12 -2.35 2.06
CA ASN A 103 -1.01 -2.80 1.22
C ASN A 103 -0.91 -2.00 -0.10
N ILE A 104 0.21 -2.18 -0.81
CA ILE A 104 0.51 -1.48 -2.06
C ILE A 104 -0.58 -1.65 -3.14
N PHE A 105 -1.20 -2.83 -3.25
CA PHE A 105 -2.26 -3.08 -4.24
C PHE A 105 -3.53 -2.32 -3.89
N GLN A 106 -3.88 -2.22 -2.60
CA GLN A 106 -5.03 -1.43 -2.14
C GLN A 106 -4.84 0.04 -2.50
N TYR A 107 -3.67 0.62 -2.22
CA TYR A 107 -3.38 2.00 -2.60
C TYR A 107 -3.39 2.20 -4.12
N ALA A 108 -2.83 1.29 -4.88
CA ALA A 108 -2.82 1.37 -6.34
C ALA A 108 -4.24 1.30 -6.94
N VAL A 109 -5.13 0.48 -6.36
CA VAL A 109 -6.55 0.43 -6.74
C VAL A 109 -7.26 1.72 -6.34
N ILE A 110 -7.09 2.18 -5.09
CA ILE A 110 -7.68 3.42 -4.58
C ILE A 110 -7.27 4.61 -5.47
N ASP A 111 -6.01 4.69 -5.88
CA ASP A 111 -5.55 5.77 -6.74
C ASP A 111 -6.25 5.77 -8.11
N ARG A 112 -6.52 4.60 -8.65
CA ARG A 112 -7.21 4.45 -9.95
C ARG A 112 -8.70 4.75 -9.87
N VAL A 113 -9.34 4.32 -8.79
CA VAL A 113 -10.78 4.46 -8.57
C VAL A 113 -11.16 5.89 -8.19
N PHE A 114 -10.34 6.55 -7.37
CA PHE A 114 -10.61 7.86 -6.80
C PHE A 114 -9.62 8.91 -7.33
N GLY A 115 -9.99 9.61 -8.39
CA GLY A 115 -9.20 10.70 -8.97
C GLY A 115 -9.20 12.02 -8.19
N CYS A 116 -9.76 12.05 -6.96
CA CYS A 116 -9.89 13.23 -6.11
C CYS A 116 -8.67 13.46 -5.22
N ARG A 117 -8.67 14.60 -4.49
CA ARG A 117 -7.71 14.86 -3.42
C ARG A 117 -7.84 13.81 -2.33
N LYS A 118 -6.72 13.49 -1.69
CA LYS A 118 -6.67 12.48 -0.63
C LYS A 118 -6.00 13.07 0.60
N THR A 119 -6.51 12.75 1.78
CA THR A 119 -5.83 12.89 3.07
C THR A 119 -5.62 11.49 3.62
N ILE A 120 -4.40 11.14 3.89
CA ILE A 120 -4.01 9.81 4.36
C ILE A 120 -3.42 10.00 5.76
N LEU A 121 -4.02 9.34 6.72
CA LEU A 121 -3.70 9.42 8.15
C LEU A 121 -3.21 8.05 8.63
N GLY A 122 -2.31 8.03 9.59
CA GLY A 122 -1.88 6.79 10.22
C GLY A 122 -0.56 6.94 10.96
N ASP A 123 -0.08 5.82 11.47
CA ASP A 123 1.14 5.74 12.22
C ASP A 123 2.19 4.90 11.48
N ARG A 124 3.30 5.52 11.12
CA ARG A 124 4.40 4.84 10.41
C ARG A 124 5.15 3.80 11.24
N TYR A 125 4.97 3.82 12.55
CA TYR A 125 5.62 2.88 13.45
C TYR A 125 4.75 1.64 13.78
N GLN A 126 3.48 1.63 13.36
CA GLN A 126 2.57 0.50 13.54
C GLN A 126 2.49 -0.41 12.31
N VAL A 127 3.46 -0.34 11.41
CA VAL A 127 3.49 -1.10 10.15
C VAL A 127 3.81 -2.57 10.42
N LEU A 128 2.94 -3.48 9.97
CA LEU A 128 3.12 -4.93 10.13
C LEU A 128 3.56 -5.64 8.83
N PHE A 129 3.35 -5.02 7.67
CA PHE A 129 3.43 -5.72 6.37
C PHE A 129 4.42 -5.15 5.36
N TYR A 130 5.18 -4.12 5.72
CA TYR A 130 6.15 -3.49 4.83
C TYR A 130 7.58 -3.91 5.15
N ASP A 131 8.41 -3.91 4.12
CA ASP A 131 9.84 -4.12 4.27
C ASP A 131 10.42 -3.02 5.19
N PRO A 132 11.24 -3.36 6.19
CA PRO A 132 11.93 -2.38 7.02
C PRO A 132 12.76 -1.36 6.23
N GLU A 133 13.22 -1.72 5.03
CA GLU A 133 13.97 -0.82 4.14
C GLU A 133 13.08 0.15 3.35
N GLU A 134 11.76 -0.07 3.32
CA GLU A 134 10.83 0.77 2.58
C GLU A 134 9.67 1.23 3.48
N THR A 135 9.67 2.51 3.84
CA THR A 135 8.60 3.05 4.69
C THR A 135 7.26 3.15 3.96
N VAL A 136 6.16 3.09 4.70
CA VAL A 136 4.81 3.30 4.13
C VAL A 136 4.71 4.65 3.41
N VAL A 137 5.42 5.67 3.89
CA VAL A 137 5.49 7.00 3.26
C VAL A 137 6.17 6.94 1.90
N ASP A 138 7.24 6.13 1.75
CA ASP A 138 7.91 5.94 0.46
C ASP A 138 6.98 5.25 -0.55
N VAL A 139 6.25 4.23 -0.10
CA VAL A 139 5.24 3.55 -0.93
C VAL A 139 4.15 4.51 -1.39
N LEU A 140 3.59 5.31 -0.48
CA LEU A 140 2.58 6.31 -0.79
C LEU A 140 3.11 7.36 -1.77
N THR A 141 4.33 7.82 -1.55
CA THR A 141 5.00 8.77 -2.45
C THR A 141 5.16 8.18 -3.86
N LYS A 142 5.60 6.93 -3.98
CA LYS A 142 5.73 6.26 -5.28
C LYS A 142 4.42 6.13 -6.03
N ILE A 143 3.31 5.88 -5.31
CA ILE A 143 1.99 5.70 -5.91
C ILE A 143 1.37 7.05 -6.31
N PHE A 144 1.38 8.03 -5.40
CA PHE A 144 0.60 9.26 -5.56
C PHE A 144 1.37 10.44 -6.16
N ALA A 145 2.70 10.52 -6.01
CA ALA A 145 3.49 11.62 -6.56
C ALA A 145 3.60 11.62 -8.09
N LYS A 146 3.43 10.47 -8.75
CA LYS A 146 3.64 10.29 -10.19
C LYS A 146 2.48 10.75 -11.08
N ARG A 147 1.34 11.13 -10.53
CA ARG A 147 0.19 11.54 -11.31
C ARG A 147 0.28 13.04 -11.63
N ASN A 148 0.66 13.35 -12.88
CA ASN A 148 0.43 14.62 -13.56
C ASN A 148 1.35 15.81 -13.32
N GLY A 149 2.53 15.69 -12.78
CA GLY A 149 3.45 16.85 -12.72
C GLY A 149 2.92 18.10 -11.99
N GLN A 150 1.68 18.09 -11.53
CA GLN A 150 0.97 19.18 -10.89
C GLN A 150 0.45 18.84 -9.48
N GLY A 151 0.59 17.60 -9.01
CA GLY A 151 0.14 17.16 -7.69
C GLY A 151 1.32 16.93 -6.77
N GLY A 152 1.70 17.95 -6.00
CA GLY A 152 2.56 17.74 -4.84
C GLY A 152 1.80 17.04 -3.71
N TYR A 153 2.52 16.31 -2.87
CA TYR A 153 2.00 15.91 -1.57
C TYR A 153 2.62 16.80 -0.49
N GLU A 154 1.90 16.94 0.60
CA GLU A 154 2.38 17.60 1.81
C GLU A 154 2.40 16.57 2.92
N LEU A 155 3.55 16.30 3.50
CA LEU A 155 3.70 15.46 4.68
C LEU A 155 3.64 16.32 5.92
N LYS A 156 2.77 15.95 6.85
CA LYS A 156 2.67 16.57 8.18
C LYS A 156 2.82 15.49 9.23
N GLU A 157 3.76 15.69 10.14
CA GLU A 157 3.98 14.80 11.27
C GLU A 157 3.43 15.44 12.54
N LEU A 158 2.69 14.66 13.31
CA LEU A 158 2.18 15.04 14.62
C LEU A 158 2.99 14.31 15.68
N PHE A 159 3.60 15.07 16.57
CA PHE A 159 4.52 14.53 17.59
C PHE A 159 3.91 14.42 18.98
N ALA A 160 2.68 14.89 19.19
CA ALA A 160 2.04 14.85 20.51
C ALA A 160 1.03 13.70 20.58
N SER A 161 1.25 12.78 21.52
CA SER A 161 0.30 11.70 21.83
C SER A 161 -0.66 12.16 22.91
N TYR A 162 -1.95 12.26 22.60
CA TYR A 162 -3.02 12.59 23.56
C TYR A 162 -3.74 11.35 24.09
N ARG A 163 -3.53 10.19 23.48
CA ARG A 163 -4.23 8.94 23.82
C ARG A 163 -3.61 8.29 25.05
N SER A 164 -2.29 8.23 25.13
CA SER A 164 -1.53 7.54 26.16
C SER A 164 -1.07 8.51 27.27
N THR A 165 -0.81 7.97 28.46
CA THR A 165 -0.15 8.73 29.54
C THR A 165 1.33 8.92 29.23
N ALA A 166 1.98 9.83 29.95
CA ALA A 166 3.42 10.08 29.80
C ALA A 166 4.23 8.79 29.99
N GLU A 167 3.92 8.02 31.02
CA GLU A 167 4.61 6.78 31.37
C GLU A 167 4.48 5.71 30.27
N ILE A 168 3.29 5.56 29.67
CA ILE A 168 3.08 4.65 28.54
C ILE A 168 3.85 5.13 27.31
N THR A 169 3.83 6.43 27.03
CA THR A 169 4.55 6.99 25.87
C THR A 169 6.05 6.82 26.01
N GLU A 170 6.60 7.07 27.21
CA GLU A 170 8.02 6.85 27.51
C GLU A 170 8.42 5.39 27.36
N PHE A 171 7.60 4.48 27.88
CA PHE A 171 7.83 3.03 27.72
C PHE A 171 7.85 2.61 26.24
N CYS A 172 6.88 3.07 25.45
CA CYS A 172 6.84 2.80 24.01
C CYS A 172 8.05 3.38 23.26
N ASN A 173 8.47 4.60 23.61
CA ASN A 173 9.67 5.22 23.04
C ASN A 173 10.94 4.41 23.35
N GLY A 174 11.02 3.84 24.57
CA GLY A 174 12.11 2.95 24.94
C GLY A 174 12.18 1.68 24.07
N ILE A 175 11.04 1.09 23.75
CA ILE A 175 10.95 -0.09 22.86
C ILE A 175 11.36 0.28 21.42
N LEU A 176 10.94 1.45 20.94
CA LEU A 176 11.23 1.94 19.58
C LEU A 176 12.67 2.44 19.39
N GLY A 177 13.47 2.48 20.44
CA GLY A 177 14.92 2.72 20.36
C GLY A 177 15.35 4.19 20.37
N GLY A 178 14.52 5.13 20.82
CA GLY A 178 14.95 6.51 20.96
C GLY A 178 13.92 7.51 21.46
N GLU A 179 14.40 8.59 22.02
CA GLU A 179 13.57 9.73 22.42
C GLU A 179 12.87 10.36 21.19
N GLY A 180 11.56 10.57 21.29
CA GLY A 180 10.77 11.27 20.30
C GLY A 180 10.32 10.45 19.10
N VAL A 181 10.68 9.17 19.01
CA VAL A 181 10.28 8.31 17.90
C VAL A 181 8.79 8.01 17.95
N GLY A 182 8.21 7.76 19.13
CA GLY A 182 6.79 7.50 19.33
C GLY A 182 5.94 8.71 19.74
N GLY A 183 6.52 9.93 19.70
CA GLY A 183 5.84 11.16 20.03
C GLY A 183 6.24 11.79 21.36
N ASN A 184 5.83 13.05 21.53
CA ASN A 184 6.05 13.78 22.78
C ASN A 184 4.96 13.44 23.80
N THR A 185 5.35 13.36 25.06
CA THR A 185 4.42 13.18 26.17
C THR A 185 3.56 14.43 26.37
N VAL A 186 2.32 14.23 26.74
CA VAL A 186 1.43 15.29 27.25
C VAL A 186 1.38 15.20 28.78
N GLU A 187 0.95 16.29 29.44
CA GLU A 187 0.78 16.35 30.90
C GLU A 187 -0.41 15.48 31.38
N ARG A 188 -0.40 14.22 31.03
CA ARG A 188 -1.37 13.22 31.50
C ARG A 188 -0.60 12.07 32.10
N HIS A 189 -0.75 11.87 33.42
CA HIS A 189 -0.04 10.86 34.16
C HIS A 189 -0.94 9.66 34.51
N GLY A 190 -0.36 8.48 34.61
CA GLY A 190 -1.01 7.23 34.93
C GLY A 190 -0.09 6.26 35.65
N ARG A 191 -0.47 4.99 35.63
CA ARG A 191 0.41 3.94 36.18
C ARG A 191 1.60 3.72 35.27
N VAL A 192 2.76 3.48 35.84
CA VAL A 192 3.94 3.03 35.09
C VAL A 192 3.65 1.63 34.54
N PRO A 193 3.92 1.36 33.25
CA PRO A 193 3.81 0.02 32.71
C PRO A 193 4.67 -0.98 33.49
N GLU A 194 4.13 -2.17 33.71
CA GLU A 194 4.83 -3.26 34.36
C GLU A 194 5.24 -4.28 33.31
N GLU A 195 6.48 -4.71 33.34
CA GLU A 195 7.01 -5.74 32.45
C GLU A 195 7.06 -7.06 33.24
N ILE A 196 6.29 -8.05 32.77
CA ILE A 196 6.20 -9.36 33.42
C ILE A 196 6.79 -10.39 32.45
N GLN A 197 7.82 -11.08 32.91
CA GLN A 197 8.42 -12.17 32.18
C GLN A 197 7.76 -13.49 32.59
N CYS A 198 7.10 -14.16 31.63
CA CYS A 198 6.46 -15.45 31.80
C CYS A 198 7.30 -16.58 31.18
N GLU A 199 7.28 -17.76 31.79
CA GLU A 199 8.00 -18.94 31.30
C GLU A 199 7.24 -19.65 30.16
N SER A 200 5.92 -19.42 30.06
CA SER A 200 5.05 -20.03 29.04
C SER A 200 3.95 -19.08 28.58
N LEU A 201 3.37 -19.41 27.44
CA LEU A 201 2.23 -18.67 26.89
C LEU A 201 0.99 -18.79 27.79
N ASP A 202 0.79 -19.96 28.41
CA ASP A 202 -0.35 -20.21 29.31
C ASP A 202 -0.27 -19.33 30.55
N GLU A 203 0.93 -19.15 31.09
CA GLU A 203 1.17 -18.23 32.22
C GLU A 203 0.92 -16.77 31.84
N ALA A 204 1.29 -16.37 30.61
CA ALA A 204 1.06 -15.01 30.13
C ALA A 204 -0.43 -14.69 29.92
N VAL A 205 -1.28 -15.68 29.73
CA VAL A 205 -2.74 -15.50 29.53
C VAL A 205 -3.48 -15.38 30.87
N GLU A 206 -2.88 -15.84 31.99
CA GLU A 206 -3.46 -15.74 33.34
C GLU A 206 -3.29 -14.35 33.99
N PHE A 207 -2.45 -13.47 33.41
CA PHE A 207 -2.25 -12.07 33.82
C PHE A 207 -3.13 -11.11 33.05
#